data_20d97364e2de3bee0e3a04ab79dfad86
#
_entry.id   20d97364e2de3bee0e3a04ab79dfad86
#
_cell.length_a   1.000
_cell.length_b   1.000
_cell.length_c   1.000
_cell.angle_alpha   90.00
_cell.angle_beta   90.00
_cell.angle_gamma   90.00
#
_symmetry.space_group_name_H-M   'P 1'
#
loop_
_entity.id
_entity.type
_entity.pdbx_description
1 polymer ?
#
loop_
_entity_poly.entity_id
_entity_poly.type
_entity_poly.pdbx_seq_one_letter_code
_entity_poly.pdbx_strand_id
1 'polypeptide(L)'
;MAIRVIVAGCAGRMGQTICRLVLADSELELAGCFEAKTNPYVGRDLGEVLGMPHIGIKVEGSLDEVIEKGDVIVDFTFHTASLEHARINAKHKKAMVIGTTGFTKDELSEIHELARQNFPLVQDYNMSTGVNLLVKLCEITARVLSQGYDVEIIEAHHRMKKDAPSGTALKLAQAIAKALGRTDKD
;
A
#
# COMPACT_ATOMS: atom_id res chain seq x y z
N MET A 1 24.28 2.63 -1.88
CA MET A 1 23.58 1.94 -2.99
C MET A 1 22.14 2.37 -2.93
N ALA A 2 21.56 2.75 -4.06
CA ALA A 2 20.14 3.05 -4.15
C ALA A 2 19.29 1.77 -3.95
N ILE A 3 18.12 1.92 -3.33
CA ILE A 3 17.15 0.82 -3.17
C ILE A 3 16.43 0.64 -4.50
N ARG A 4 16.46 -0.57 -5.06
CA ARG A 4 15.84 -0.89 -6.34
C ARG A 4 14.36 -1.21 -6.15
N VAL A 5 13.50 -0.35 -6.67
CA VAL A 5 12.04 -0.40 -6.50
C VAL A 5 11.37 -0.99 -7.73
N ILE A 6 10.43 -1.91 -7.51
CA ILE A 6 9.49 -2.42 -8.51
C ILE A 6 8.11 -1.85 -8.19
N VAL A 7 7.43 -1.28 -9.19
CA VAL A 7 6.10 -0.71 -9.02
C VAL A 7 5.04 -1.56 -9.72
N ALA A 8 4.09 -2.08 -8.94
CA ALA A 8 2.91 -2.77 -9.43
C ALA A 8 1.83 -1.78 -9.86
N GLY A 9 1.15 -2.03 -10.97
CA GLY A 9 0.07 -1.19 -11.46
C GLY A 9 0.55 0.21 -11.88
N CYS A 10 1.69 0.28 -12.57
CA CYS A 10 2.40 1.52 -12.90
C CYS A 10 1.60 2.49 -13.79
N ALA A 11 0.58 2.03 -14.51
CA ALA A 11 -0.30 2.88 -15.32
C ALA A 11 -1.50 3.44 -14.52
N GLY A 12 -1.75 2.92 -13.32
CA GLY A 12 -2.76 3.44 -12.40
C GLY A 12 -2.36 4.78 -11.78
N ARG A 13 -3.33 5.50 -11.19
CA ARG A 13 -3.11 6.81 -10.55
C ARG A 13 -1.99 6.78 -9.50
N MET A 14 -2.04 5.83 -8.57
CA MET A 14 -1.00 5.68 -7.55
C MET A 14 0.31 5.20 -8.15
N GLY A 15 0.28 4.22 -9.05
CA GLY A 15 1.47 3.69 -9.70
C GLY A 15 2.27 4.78 -10.42
N GLN A 16 1.60 5.63 -11.22
CA GLN A 16 2.27 6.77 -11.88
C GLN A 16 2.88 7.74 -10.87
N THR A 17 2.16 8.06 -9.79
CA THR A 17 2.68 8.95 -8.74
C THR A 17 3.92 8.36 -8.08
N ILE A 18 3.89 7.08 -7.73
CA ILE A 18 5.02 6.36 -7.11
C ILE A 18 6.20 6.31 -8.07
N CYS A 19 5.98 5.96 -9.34
CA CYS A 19 7.06 5.96 -10.35
C CYS A 19 7.75 7.31 -10.45
N ARG A 20 6.97 8.42 -10.49
CA ARG A 20 7.55 9.78 -10.53
C ARG A 20 8.36 10.11 -9.30
N LEU A 21 7.88 9.73 -8.10
CA LEU A 21 8.59 9.98 -6.84
C LEU A 21 9.88 9.17 -6.78
N VAL A 22 9.85 7.90 -7.17
CA VAL A 22 11.05 7.06 -7.22
C VAL A 22 12.08 7.61 -8.20
N LEU A 23 11.64 8.07 -9.38
CA LEU A 23 12.55 8.67 -10.39
C LEU A 23 13.15 10.01 -9.93
N ALA A 24 12.51 10.70 -8.99
CA ALA A 24 12.97 11.99 -8.46
C ALA A 24 13.87 11.85 -7.21
N ASP A 25 13.94 10.67 -6.62
CA ASP A 25 14.66 10.42 -5.36
C ASP A 25 16.05 9.84 -5.65
N SER A 26 17.09 10.44 -5.09
CA SER A 26 18.49 10.01 -5.30
C SER A 26 18.87 8.73 -4.53
N GLU A 27 18.07 8.31 -3.54
CA GLU A 27 18.29 7.09 -2.76
C GLU A 27 17.55 5.88 -3.35
N LEU A 28 16.67 6.11 -4.35
CA LEU A 28 15.86 5.09 -4.99
C LEU A 28 16.23 4.92 -6.47
N GLU A 29 16.03 3.72 -6.97
CA GLU A 29 16.16 3.36 -8.39
C GLU A 29 14.89 2.65 -8.85
N LEU A 30 14.24 3.12 -9.90
CA LEU A 30 13.11 2.41 -10.49
C LEU A 30 13.64 1.25 -11.36
N ALA A 31 13.75 0.08 -10.75
CA ALA A 31 14.33 -1.11 -11.38
C ALA A 31 13.38 -1.86 -12.33
N GLY A 32 12.07 -1.63 -12.16
CA GLY A 32 11.06 -2.25 -13.02
C GLY A 32 9.64 -1.82 -12.65
N CYS A 33 8.73 -2.06 -13.56
CA CYS A 33 7.31 -1.86 -13.33
C CYS A 33 6.49 -2.83 -14.17
N PHE A 34 5.27 -3.10 -13.75
CA PHE A 34 4.39 -4.00 -14.47
C PHE A 34 2.91 -3.63 -14.32
N GLU A 35 2.13 -4.20 -15.21
CA GLU A 35 0.68 -4.07 -15.28
C GLU A 35 0.01 -5.43 -15.53
N ALA A 36 -1.31 -5.47 -15.44
CA ALA A 36 -2.06 -6.63 -15.90
C ALA A 36 -1.77 -6.89 -17.40
N LYS A 37 -1.60 -8.14 -17.80
CA LYS A 37 -1.23 -8.53 -19.18
C LYS A 37 -2.12 -7.92 -20.27
N THR A 38 -3.36 -7.60 -19.95
CA THR A 38 -4.32 -6.98 -20.86
C THR A 38 -4.19 -5.46 -20.96
N ASN A 39 -3.34 -4.85 -20.16
CA ASN A 39 -3.16 -3.39 -20.16
C ASN A 39 -2.47 -2.94 -21.47
N PRO A 40 -2.99 -1.93 -22.18
CA PRO A 40 -2.44 -1.47 -23.45
C PRO A 40 -1.02 -0.89 -23.39
N TYR A 41 -0.53 -0.58 -22.20
CA TYR A 41 0.84 -0.10 -22.00
C TYR A 41 1.88 -1.22 -21.85
N VAL A 42 1.47 -2.48 -21.72
CA VAL A 42 2.41 -3.60 -21.64
C VAL A 42 3.25 -3.65 -22.92
N GLY A 43 4.56 -3.77 -22.75
CA GLY A 43 5.54 -3.75 -23.84
C GLY A 43 6.03 -2.36 -24.24
N ARG A 44 5.40 -1.25 -23.74
CA ARG A 44 5.81 0.13 -24.04
C ARG A 44 6.79 0.66 -22.99
N ASP A 45 7.47 1.75 -23.34
CA ASP A 45 8.29 2.49 -22.37
C ASP A 45 7.41 3.19 -21.32
N LEU A 46 7.82 3.14 -20.05
CA LEU A 46 7.09 3.79 -18.97
C LEU A 46 7.00 5.32 -19.15
N GLY A 47 7.92 5.94 -19.86
CA GLY A 47 7.85 7.36 -20.24
C GLY A 47 6.54 7.71 -20.96
N GLU A 48 6.02 6.82 -21.81
CA GLU A 48 4.72 7.02 -22.47
C GLU A 48 3.57 7.08 -21.45
N VAL A 49 3.61 6.23 -20.43
CA VAL A 49 2.60 6.21 -19.36
C VAL A 49 2.65 7.50 -18.54
N LEU A 50 3.87 7.96 -18.27
CA LEU A 50 4.11 9.14 -17.43
C LEU A 50 4.02 10.47 -18.21
N GLY A 51 3.86 10.46 -19.53
CA GLY A 51 3.95 11.67 -20.36
C GLY A 51 5.33 12.33 -20.28
N MET A 52 6.37 11.53 -20.18
CA MET A 52 7.78 11.91 -20.10
C MET A 52 8.53 11.43 -21.36
N PRO A 53 9.73 11.97 -21.66
CA PRO A 53 10.61 11.37 -22.66
C PRO A 53 10.90 9.90 -22.35
N HIS A 54 11.41 9.18 -23.34
CA HIS A 54 11.84 7.78 -23.19
C HIS A 54 12.82 7.63 -22.02
N ILE A 55 12.50 6.75 -21.06
CA ILE A 55 13.29 6.51 -19.85
C ILE A 55 13.97 5.14 -19.82
N GLY A 56 13.71 4.28 -20.81
CA GLY A 56 14.35 2.97 -20.96
C GLY A 56 13.79 1.88 -20.03
N ILE A 57 12.65 2.12 -19.36
CA ILE A 57 12.00 1.13 -18.50
C ILE A 57 10.74 0.63 -19.20
N LYS A 58 10.75 -0.63 -19.58
CA LYS A 58 9.61 -1.28 -20.22
C LYS A 58 8.55 -1.66 -19.18
N VAL A 59 7.28 -1.41 -19.48
CA VAL A 59 6.15 -1.93 -18.72
C VAL A 59 5.98 -3.41 -19.01
N GLU A 60 6.24 -4.26 -18.03
CA GLU A 60 6.10 -5.71 -18.19
C GLU A 60 4.66 -6.19 -17.89
N GLY A 61 4.33 -7.42 -18.26
CA GLY A 61 2.98 -7.96 -18.13
C GLY A 61 2.73 -8.73 -16.83
N SER A 62 3.76 -8.92 -16.00
CA SER A 62 3.66 -9.65 -14.75
C SER A 62 4.81 -9.33 -13.80
N LEU A 63 4.61 -9.63 -12.51
CA LEU A 63 5.66 -9.50 -11.50
C LEU A 63 6.84 -10.43 -11.79
N ASP A 64 6.59 -11.66 -12.28
CA ASP A 64 7.64 -12.63 -12.58
C ASP A 64 8.71 -12.10 -13.56
N GLU A 65 8.32 -11.21 -14.47
CA GLU A 65 9.24 -10.65 -15.49
C GLU A 65 10.20 -9.59 -14.93
N VAL A 66 9.90 -9.05 -13.73
CA VAL A 66 10.67 -7.95 -13.12
C VAL A 66 11.22 -8.25 -11.74
N ILE A 67 10.71 -9.25 -11.04
CA ILE A 67 10.92 -9.43 -9.60
C ILE A 67 12.42 -9.55 -9.22
N GLU A 68 13.24 -10.11 -10.09
CA GLU A 68 14.67 -10.26 -9.84
C GLU A 68 15.46 -8.94 -9.99
N LYS A 69 14.86 -7.93 -10.63
CA LYS A 69 15.51 -6.64 -10.86
C LYS A 69 15.53 -5.76 -9.60
N GLY A 70 14.59 -5.96 -8.67
CA GLY A 70 14.39 -5.08 -7.53
C GLY A 70 14.68 -5.69 -6.17
N ASP A 71 14.69 -4.84 -5.17
CA ASP A 71 14.85 -5.18 -3.74
C ASP A 71 13.51 -5.09 -3.01
N VAL A 72 12.60 -4.21 -3.47
CA VAL A 72 11.29 -3.97 -2.89
C VAL A 72 10.21 -3.82 -3.95
N ILE A 73 9.04 -4.40 -3.68
CA ILE A 73 7.83 -4.28 -4.48
C ILE A 73 6.90 -3.28 -3.80
N VAL A 74 6.42 -2.28 -4.53
CA VAL A 74 5.42 -1.32 -4.05
C VAL A 74 4.11 -1.55 -4.81
N ASP A 75 3.07 -1.93 -4.07
CA ASP A 75 1.78 -2.39 -4.61
C ASP A 75 0.61 -1.56 -4.09
N PHE A 76 -0.04 -0.83 -4.99
CA PHE A 76 -1.27 -0.07 -4.79
C PHE A 76 -2.29 -0.45 -5.87
N THR A 77 -2.50 -1.74 -6.08
CA THR A 77 -3.35 -2.26 -7.15
C THR A 77 -4.76 -2.62 -6.66
N PHE A 78 -5.16 -3.86 -6.78
CA PHE A 78 -6.44 -4.38 -6.37
C PHE A 78 -6.21 -5.58 -5.43
N HIS A 79 -7.08 -5.81 -4.45
CA HIS A 79 -6.85 -6.78 -3.38
C HIS A 79 -6.50 -8.19 -3.89
N THR A 80 -7.22 -8.69 -4.89
CA THR A 80 -6.92 -10.02 -5.46
C THR A 80 -5.58 -10.05 -6.19
N ALA A 81 -5.18 -8.96 -6.87
CA ALA A 81 -3.90 -8.87 -7.54
C ALA A 81 -2.75 -8.78 -6.52
N SER A 82 -2.90 -7.95 -5.48
CA SER A 82 -1.89 -7.85 -4.40
C SER A 82 -1.68 -9.17 -3.67
N LEU A 83 -2.73 -9.96 -3.46
CA LEU A 83 -2.61 -11.31 -2.89
C LEU A 83 -1.79 -12.23 -3.81
N GLU A 84 -2.07 -12.21 -5.12
CA GLU A 84 -1.30 -13.01 -6.08
C GLU A 84 0.17 -12.57 -6.14
N HIS A 85 0.43 -11.27 -6.11
CA HIS A 85 1.80 -10.74 -6.04
C HIS A 85 2.51 -11.19 -4.76
N ALA A 86 1.82 -11.25 -3.62
CA ALA A 86 2.38 -11.76 -2.37
C ALA A 86 2.72 -13.25 -2.46
N ARG A 87 1.88 -14.07 -3.12
CA ARG A 87 2.14 -15.50 -3.38
C ARG A 87 3.36 -15.72 -4.26
N ILE A 88 3.50 -14.92 -5.33
CA ILE A 88 4.70 -14.93 -6.17
C ILE A 88 5.92 -14.54 -5.35
N ASN A 89 5.84 -13.41 -4.62
CA ASN A 89 6.94 -12.88 -3.83
C ASN A 89 7.43 -13.83 -2.72
N ALA A 90 6.56 -14.69 -2.20
CA ALA A 90 6.96 -15.69 -1.19
C ALA A 90 8.09 -16.60 -1.64
N LYS A 91 8.25 -16.81 -2.96
CA LYS A 91 9.34 -17.61 -3.54
C LYS A 91 10.63 -16.79 -3.71
N HIS A 92 10.51 -15.46 -3.89
CA HIS A 92 11.62 -14.55 -4.21
C HIS A 92 12.11 -13.75 -2.99
N LYS A 93 11.31 -13.66 -1.93
CA LYS A 93 11.66 -13.08 -0.62
C LYS A 93 12.07 -11.61 -0.68
N LYS A 94 11.54 -10.86 -1.63
CA LYS A 94 11.77 -9.40 -1.72
C LYS A 94 10.95 -8.68 -0.67
N ALA A 95 11.41 -7.53 -0.19
CA ALA A 95 10.57 -6.67 0.64
C ALA A 95 9.31 -6.23 -0.11
N MET A 96 8.18 -6.02 0.59
CA MET A 96 6.94 -5.63 -0.04
C MET A 96 6.22 -4.54 0.76
N VAL A 97 5.72 -3.53 0.03
CA VAL A 97 4.90 -2.45 0.58
C VAL A 97 3.53 -2.53 -0.08
N ILE A 98 2.48 -2.79 0.69
CA ILE A 98 1.11 -2.91 0.21
C ILE A 98 0.26 -1.77 0.76
N GLY A 99 -0.18 -0.86 -0.12
CA GLY A 99 -1.15 0.20 0.18
C GLY A 99 -2.53 -0.07 -0.43
N THR A 100 -2.73 -1.24 -1.01
CA THR A 100 -4.02 -1.70 -1.53
C THR A 100 -5.04 -1.83 -0.40
N THR A 101 -6.28 -1.49 -0.69
CA THR A 101 -7.42 -1.58 0.24
C THR A 101 -8.48 -2.58 -0.27
N GLY A 102 -9.45 -2.91 0.56
CA GLY A 102 -10.58 -3.75 0.16
C GLY A 102 -10.32 -5.26 0.29
N PHE A 103 -9.28 -5.67 0.99
CA PHE A 103 -9.05 -7.08 1.31
C PHE A 103 -10.14 -7.66 2.20
N THR A 104 -10.47 -8.92 1.98
CA THR A 104 -11.20 -9.74 2.95
C THR A 104 -10.29 -10.11 4.13
N LYS A 105 -10.88 -10.57 5.22
CA LYS A 105 -10.10 -11.05 6.38
C LYS A 105 -9.20 -12.24 6.01
N ASP A 106 -9.68 -13.12 5.16
CA ASP A 106 -8.94 -14.31 4.73
C ASP A 106 -7.74 -13.92 3.84
N GLU A 107 -7.94 -13.00 2.88
CA GLU A 107 -6.86 -12.48 2.05
C GLU A 107 -5.76 -11.81 2.88
N LEU A 108 -6.13 -10.97 3.86
CA LEU A 108 -5.15 -10.35 4.75
C LEU A 108 -4.41 -11.38 5.61
N SER A 109 -5.14 -12.36 6.13
CA SER A 109 -4.54 -13.44 6.92
C SER A 109 -3.51 -14.23 6.11
N GLU A 110 -3.83 -14.53 4.85
CA GLU A 110 -2.92 -15.23 3.95
C GLU A 110 -1.68 -14.39 3.63
N ILE A 111 -1.86 -13.09 3.28
CA ILE A 111 -0.73 -12.19 3.01
C ILE A 111 0.20 -12.08 4.22
N HIS A 112 -0.35 -11.92 5.43
CA HIS A 112 0.44 -11.82 6.65
C HIS A 112 1.18 -13.13 6.98
N GLU A 113 0.56 -14.28 6.72
CA GLU A 113 1.21 -15.58 6.90
C GLU A 113 2.36 -15.78 5.91
N LEU A 114 2.14 -15.47 4.63
CA LEU A 114 3.19 -15.51 3.61
C LEU A 114 4.36 -14.60 3.97
N ALA A 115 4.07 -13.36 4.40
CA ALA A 115 5.09 -12.39 4.78
C ALA A 115 5.87 -12.86 6.02
N ARG A 116 5.19 -13.33 7.06
CA ARG A 116 5.85 -13.80 8.29
C ARG A 116 6.86 -14.91 8.05
N GLN A 117 6.60 -15.75 7.06
CA GLN A 117 7.48 -16.87 6.72
C GLN A 117 8.57 -16.51 5.71
N ASN A 118 8.35 -15.54 4.83
CA ASN A 118 9.17 -15.44 3.63
C ASN A 118 9.77 -14.05 3.36
N PHE A 119 9.10 -12.93 3.71
CA PHE A 119 9.59 -11.60 3.31
C PHE A 119 9.16 -10.48 4.26
N PRO A 120 9.93 -9.39 4.34
CA PRO A 120 9.52 -8.18 5.07
C PRO A 120 8.31 -7.53 4.41
N LEU A 121 7.30 -7.15 5.22
CA LEU A 121 6.07 -6.51 4.76
C LEU A 121 5.78 -5.23 5.53
N VAL A 122 5.44 -4.16 4.79
CA VAL A 122 4.72 -3.00 5.31
C VAL A 122 3.35 -2.97 4.62
N GLN A 123 2.27 -3.16 5.39
CA GLN A 123 0.92 -3.12 4.86
C GLN A 123 0.07 -2.18 5.71
N ASP A 124 -0.55 -1.19 5.08
CA ASP A 124 -1.46 -0.27 5.76
C ASP A 124 -2.48 0.31 4.76
N TYR A 125 -3.65 0.67 5.28
CA TYR A 125 -4.70 1.36 4.51
C TYR A 125 -4.36 2.83 4.23
N ASN A 126 -3.47 3.42 5.04
CA ASN A 126 -3.05 4.80 4.89
C ASN A 126 -1.57 4.97 5.28
N MET A 127 -0.74 5.28 4.30
CA MET A 127 0.70 5.48 4.45
C MET A 127 1.08 6.92 4.83
N SER A 128 0.10 7.82 5.03
CA SER A 128 0.39 9.19 5.46
C SER A 128 1.02 9.23 6.84
N THR A 129 2.20 9.83 6.96
CA THR A 129 2.89 10.06 8.24
C THR A 129 2.01 10.86 9.20
N GLY A 130 1.30 11.89 8.70
CA GLY A 130 0.40 12.71 9.52
C GLY A 130 -0.77 11.92 10.09
N VAL A 131 -1.40 11.07 9.27
CA VAL A 131 -2.50 10.20 9.72
C VAL A 131 -2.00 9.18 10.75
N ASN A 132 -0.86 8.54 10.51
CA ASN A 132 -0.30 7.58 11.47
C ASN A 132 0.12 8.25 12.78
N LEU A 133 0.65 9.47 12.74
CA LEU A 133 0.90 10.27 13.93
C LEU A 133 -0.41 10.58 14.68
N LEU A 134 -1.47 11.01 13.97
CA LEU A 134 -2.79 11.26 14.58
C LEU A 134 -3.34 10.02 15.28
N VAL A 135 -3.28 8.86 14.65
CA VAL A 135 -3.68 7.57 15.26
C VAL A 135 -2.92 7.35 16.58
N LYS A 136 -1.60 7.58 16.57
CA LYS A 136 -0.78 7.42 17.78
C LYS A 136 -1.12 8.42 18.88
N LEU A 137 -1.38 9.67 18.52
CA LEU A 137 -1.81 10.70 19.46
C LEU A 137 -3.18 10.36 20.08
N CYS A 138 -4.14 9.89 19.27
CA CYS A 138 -5.43 9.43 19.76
C CYS A 138 -5.30 8.25 20.73
N GLU A 139 -4.44 7.28 20.44
CA GLU A 139 -4.16 6.17 21.35
C GLU A 139 -3.63 6.65 22.71
N ILE A 140 -2.66 7.56 22.70
CA ILE A 140 -2.07 8.12 23.93
C ILE A 140 -3.12 8.92 24.71
N THR A 141 -3.89 9.78 24.03
CA THR A 141 -4.93 10.60 24.63
C THR A 141 -6.01 9.73 25.28
N ALA A 142 -6.48 8.70 24.58
CA ALA A 142 -7.49 7.78 25.08
C ALA A 142 -7.03 7.06 26.37
N ARG A 143 -5.77 6.67 26.45
CA ARG A 143 -5.22 6.06 27.69
C ARG A 143 -5.19 7.03 28.88
N VAL A 144 -4.86 8.28 28.64
CA VAL A 144 -4.78 9.31 29.67
C VAL A 144 -6.18 9.73 30.12
N LEU A 145 -7.11 9.91 29.18
CA LEU A 145 -8.49 10.37 29.43
C LEU A 145 -9.47 9.16 29.47
N SER A 146 -9.06 8.05 30.07
CA SER A 146 -9.83 6.80 30.07
C SER A 146 -11.11 6.83 30.92
N GLN A 147 -11.27 7.76 31.85
CA GLN A 147 -12.41 7.87 32.73
C GLN A 147 -13.01 9.27 32.68
N GLY A 148 -14.35 9.33 32.62
CA GLY A 148 -15.10 10.59 32.64
C GLY A 148 -15.11 11.36 31.32
N TYR A 149 -14.67 10.75 30.24
CA TYR A 149 -14.68 11.34 28.90
C TYR A 149 -15.34 10.39 27.90
N ASP A 150 -16.17 10.97 27.02
CA ASP A 150 -16.72 10.28 25.87
C ASP A 150 -15.87 10.57 24.64
N VAL A 151 -15.83 9.62 23.70
CA VAL A 151 -15.06 9.76 22.47
C VAL A 151 -15.99 9.57 21.28
N GLU A 152 -16.02 10.56 20.40
CA GLU A 152 -16.74 10.51 19.14
C GLU A 152 -15.80 10.79 17.97
N ILE A 153 -16.04 10.13 16.84
CA ILE A 153 -15.31 10.34 15.60
C ILE A 153 -16.28 10.86 14.54
N ILE A 154 -16.02 12.06 14.05
CA ILE A 154 -16.80 12.67 12.97
C ILE A 154 -15.89 12.79 11.74
N GLU A 155 -16.37 12.33 10.61
CA GLU A 155 -15.66 12.45 9.33
C GLU A 155 -16.51 13.13 8.27
N ALA A 156 -15.85 13.85 7.37
CA ALA A 156 -16.48 14.46 6.22
C ALA A 156 -15.65 14.23 4.97
N HIS A 157 -16.29 13.82 3.89
CA HIS A 157 -15.64 13.51 2.62
C HIS A 157 -16.37 14.13 1.44
N HIS A 158 -15.70 14.20 0.32
CA HIS A 158 -16.31 14.60 -0.94
C HIS A 158 -17.42 13.61 -1.38
N ARG A 159 -18.38 14.08 -2.16
CA ARG A 159 -19.56 13.31 -2.63
C ARG A 159 -19.25 12.04 -3.42
N MET A 160 -18.01 11.87 -3.92
CA MET A 160 -17.60 10.71 -4.72
C MET A 160 -17.09 9.54 -3.85
N LYS A 161 -16.96 9.72 -2.53
CA LYS A 161 -16.57 8.64 -1.63
C LYS A 161 -17.73 7.65 -1.48
N LYS A 162 -17.44 6.37 -1.69
CA LYS A 162 -18.46 5.29 -1.70
C LYS A 162 -18.52 4.51 -0.40
N ASP A 163 -17.40 4.42 0.32
CA ASP A 163 -17.28 3.69 1.58
C ASP A 163 -17.51 4.62 2.78
N ALA A 164 -18.28 4.17 3.75
CA ALA A 164 -18.48 4.79 5.05
C ALA A 164 -18.75 3.69 6.10
N PRO A 165 -18.08 3.75 7.27
CA PRO A 165 -16.99 4.67 7.63
C PRO A 165 -15.75 4.47 6.77
N SER A 166 -14.90 5.54 6.66
CA SER A 166 -13.63 5.44 5.94
C SER A 166 -12.63 4.53 6.65
N GLY A 167 -11.69 3.95 5.91
CA GLY A 167 -10.61 3.16 6.50
C GLY A 167 -9.80 3.95 7.55
N THR A 168 -9.64 5.27 7.36
CA THR A 168 -8.97 6.14 8.33
C THR A 168 -9.79 6.29 9.61
N ALA A 169 -11.11 6.51 9.51
CA ALA A 169 -11.99 6.60 10.67
C ALA A 169 -12.02 5.28 11.45
N LEU A 170 -12.13 4.16 10.75
CA LEU A 170 -12.06 2.83 11.37
C LEU A 170 -10.74 2.59 12.08
N LYS A 171 -9.61 2.99 11.49
CA LYS A 171 -8.29 2.87 12.10
C LYS A 171 -8.17 3.70 13.40
N LEU A 172 -8.71 4.92 13.41
CA LEU A 172 -8.78 5.76 14.60
C LEU A 172 -9.64 5.10 15.68
N ALA A 173 -10.84 4.63 15.31
CA ALA A 173 -11.74 3.96 16.24
C ALA A 173 -11.10 2.72 16.88
N GLN A 174 -10.48 1.87 16.08
CA GLN A 174 -9.78 0.67 16.56
C GLN A 174 -8.62 1.01 17.51
N ALA A 175 -7.82 2.03 17.19
CA ALA A 175 -6.72 2.46 18.05
C ALA A 175 -7.23 2.98 19.41
N ILE A 176 -8.30 3.75 19.41
CA ILE A 176 -8.94 4.29 20.63
C ILE A 176 -9.58 3.15 21.44
N ALA A 177 -10.39 2.31 20.80
CA ALA A 177 -11.03 1.17 21.45
C ALA A 177 -10.01 0.25 22.14
N LYS A 178 -8.94 -0.10 21.43
CA LYS A 178 -7.82 -0.88 21.97
C LYS A 178 -7.16 -0.18 23.17
N ALA A 179 -6.96 1.14 23.10
CA ALA A 179 -6.35 1.90 24.19
C ALA A 179 -7.23 1.94 25.44
N LEU A 180 -8.56 1.91 25.28
CA LEU A 180 -9.55 1.85 26.35
C LEU A 180 -9.90 0.44 26.81
N GLY A 181 -9.29 -0.60 26.25
CA GLY A 181 -9.61 -2.01 26.55
C GLY A 181 -10.98 -2.44 26.05
N ARG A 182 -11.52 -1.76 25.04
CA ARG A 182 -12.81 -2.05 24.40
C ARG A 182 -12.62 -2.84 23.10
N THR A 183 -13.70 -3.40 22.60
CA THR A 183 -13.76 -4.14 21.33
C THR A 183 -14.59 -3.38 20.28
N ASP A 184 -14.53 -3.81 19.03
CA ASP A 184 -15.32 -3.24 17.92
C ASP A 184 -16.87 -3.36 18.14
N LYS A 185 -17.31 -3.96 19.24
CA LYS A 185 -18.74 -4.17 19.59
C LYS A 185 -19.22 -3.23 20.72
N ASP A 186 -18.31 -2.49 21.30
CA ASP A 186 -18.58 -1.50 22.36
C ASP A 186 -18.62 -0.10 21.76
#